data_fe7a297c99ed68d189a234b707698b01
#
_entry.id   fe7a297c99ed68d189a234b707698b01
#
_cell.length_a   1.000
_cell.length_b   1.000
_cell.length_c   1.000
_cell.angle_alpha   90.00
_cell.angle_beta   90.00
_cell.angle_gamma   90.00
#
_symmetry.space_group_name_H-M   'P 1'
#
loop_
_entity.id
_entity.type
_entity.pdbx_description
1 polymer ?
#
loop_
_entity_poly.entity_id
_entity_poly.type
_entity_poly.pdbx_seq_one_letter_code
_entity_poly.pdbx_strand_id
1 'polypeptide(L)'
;MKKKIFLTFMMCLFVFSSCAYRPIYKKNSIFSHKINILVKSNDYDKKIPLLMKASLNQKLNSKKSKPSNLKLVVSLSRSISGLAFNKDLYSSGKILNINLQYTFYDKKGVILTGSLQNKSSYFMGESPYANLVSQESATKNIISFLSQSLSNIIVASKFNRPIVP
;
A
#
# COMPACT_ATOMS: atom_id res chain seq x y z
N MET A 1 -27.85 -21.21 46.07
CA MET A 1 -27.12 -20.07 45.48
C MET A 1 -25.98 -20.47 44.53
N LYS A 2 -25.16 -21.49 44.86
CA LYS A 2 -24.00 -21.93 44.02
C LYS A 2 -24.38 -22.40 42.60
N LYS A 3 -25.51 -23.09 42.41
CA LYS A 3 -25.96 -23.53 41.05
C LYS A 3 -26.31 -22.37 40.09
N LYS A 4 -26.88 -21.26 40.59
CA LYS A 4 -27.22 -20.08 39.75
C LYS A 4 -25.97 -19.35 39.32
N ILE A 5 -24.95 -19.24 40.17
CA ILE A 5 -23.65 -18.59 39.85
C ILE A 5 -22.91 -19.39 38.77
N PHE A 6 -22.93 -20.74 38.87
CA PHE A 6 -22.31 -21.64 37.90
C PHE A 6 -22.98 -21.55 36.52
N LEU A 7 -24.33 -21.43 36.48
CA LEU A 7 -25.08 -21.30 35.23
C LEU A 7 -24.79 -19.95 34.53
N THR A 8 -24.67 -18.85 35.30
CA THR A 8 -24.35 -17.52 34.78
C THR A 8 -22.91 -17.45 34.22
N PHE A 9 -21.97 -18.11 34.89
CA PHE A 9 -20.57 -18.19 34.44
C PHE A 9 -20.43 -18.99 33.15
N MET A 10 -21.18 -20.12 33.03
CA MET A 10 -21.20 -20.90 31.81
C MET A 10 -21.85 -20.18 30.64
N MET A 11 -22.86 -19.33 30.88
CA MET A 11 -23.49 -18.52 29.85
C MET A 11 -22.55 -17.38 29.33
N CYS A 12 -21.73 -16.78 30.20
CA CYS A 12 -20.72 -15.80 29.79
C CYS A 12 -19.62 -16.39 28.90
N LEU A 13 -19.22 -17.66 29.11
CA LEU A 13 -18.20 -18.32 28.28
C LEU A 13 -18.63 -18.53 26.82
N PHE A 14 -19.94 -18.68 26.56
CA PHE A 14 -20.46 -18.83 25.20
C PHE A 14 -20.48 -17.53 24.39
N VAL A 15 -20.46 -16.34 25.02
CA VAL A 15 -20.51 -15.05 24.33
C VAL A 15 -19.15 -14.68 23.73
N PHE A 16 -18.04 -15.21 24.24
CA PHE A 16 -16.68 -14.89 23.77
C PHE A 16 -16.21 -15.68 22.54
N SER A 17 -16.95 -16.68 22.08
CA SER A 17 -16.52 -17.57 21.00
C SER A 17 -16.94 -17.14 19.60
N SER A 18 -17.56 -15.94 19.38
CA SER A 18 -18.09 -15.53 18.07
C SER A 18 -17.21 -14.57 17.25
N CYS A 19 -15.94 -14.35 17.63
CA CYS A 19 -15.00 -13.69 16.72
C CYS A 19 -14.48 -14.66 15.66
N ALA A 20 -15.29 -14.97 14.66
CA ALA A 20 -14.87 -15.68 13.47
C ALA A 20 -13.97 -14.76 12.61
N TYR A 21 -12.69 -14.63 13.02
CA TYR A 21 -11.67 -14.00 12.20
C TYR A 21 -11.47 -14.84 10.93
N ARG A 22 -12.06 -14.41 9.83
CA ARG A 22 -11.74 -14.96 8.50
C ARG A 22 -10.50 -14.26 7.99
N PRO A 23 -9.34 -14.93 7.90
CA PRO A 23 -8.15 -14.30 7.35
C PRO A 23 -8.42 -13.93 5.89
N ILE A 24 -8.44 -12.65 5.58
CA ILE A 24 -8.62 -12.08 4.22
C ILE A 24 -7.53 -12.63 3.27
N TYR A 25 -6.43 -13.08 3.81
CA TYR A 25 -5.30 -13.68 3.09
C TYR A 25 -5.41 -15.19 2.85
N LYS A 26 -6.59 -15.78 3.00
CA LYS A 26 -6.76 -17.18 2.60
C LYS A 26 -6.50 -17.27 1.10
N LYS A 27 -5.42 -17.95 0.76
CA LYS A 27 -4.77 -18.35 -0.50
C LYS A 27 -5.67 -18.40 -1.76
N ASN A 28 -6.47 -17.36 -2.04
CA ASN A 28 -7.47 -17.35 -3.09
C ASN A 28 -7.03 -16.46 -4.26
N SER A 29 -6.73 -17.17 -5.33
CA SER A 29 -6.87 -16.79 -6.74
C SER A 29 -6.27 -15.47 -7.27
N ILE A 30 -6.09 -14.36 -6.53
CA ILE A 30 -5.38 -13.19 -7.05
C ILE A 30 -3.90 -13.50 -7.17
N PHE A 31 -3.30 -14.11 -6.15
CA PHE A 31 -1.91 -14.53 -6.15
C PHE A 31 -1.64 -15.76 -7.03
N SER A 32 -2.66 -16.44 -7.56
CA SER A 32 -2.50 -17.51 -8.56
C SER A 32 -2.28 -16.99 -9.98
N HIS A 33 -2.63 -15.70 -10.24
CA HIS A 33 -2.53 -15.07 -11.55
C HIS A 33 -1.51 -13.93 -11.50
N LYS A 34 -0.59 -13.93 -12.44
CA LYS A 34 0.45 -12.89 -12.57
C LYS A 34 -0.17 -11.59 -13.08
N ILE A 35 0.04 -10.50 -12.35
CA ILE A 35 -0.38 -9.16 -12.75
C ILE A 35 0.79 -8.50 -13.49
N ASN A 36 0.55 -8.01 -14.69
CA ASN A 36 1.52 -7.19 -15.43
C ASN A 36 1.51 -5.76 -14.86
N ILE A 37 2.60 -5.35 -14.20
CA ILE A 37 2.70 -4.07 -13.52
C ILE A 37 3.54 -3.11 -14.35
N LEU A 38 2.91 -2.01 -14.79
CA LEU A 38 3.53 -0.91 -15.51
C LEU A 38 3.54 0.32 -14.59
N VAL A 39 4.71 0.81 -14.24
CA VAL A 39 4.88 2.02 -13.43
C VAL A 39 5.47 3.12 -14.31
N LYS A 40 4.80 4.26 -14.37
CA LYS A 40 5.24 5.48 -15.05
C LYS A 40 5.53 6.57 -14.00
N SER A 41 6.48 7.43 -14.25
CA SER A 41 6.75 8.61 -13.43
C SER A 41 7.12 9.78 -14.34
N ASN A 42 6.66 10.96 -13.97
CA ASN A 42 7.04 12.21 -14.63
C ASN A 42 8.33 12.78 -14.02
N ASP A 43 8.93 12.10 -13.06
CA ASP A 43 10.16 12.52 -12.39
C ASP A 43 11.40 12.01 -13.11
N TYR A 44 12.47 12.83 -13.13
CA TYR A 44 13.80 12.44 -13.62
C TYR A 44 14.44 11.29 -12.82
N ASP A 45 13.98 11.08 -11.58
CA ASP A 45 14.50 10.02 -10.72
C ASP A 45 13.91 8.66 -11.08
N LYS A 46 14.64 7.91 -11.89
CA LYS A 46 14.27 6.55 -12.30
C LYS A 46 14.23 5.52 -11.15
N LYS A 47 14.79 5.85 -9.97
CA LYS A 47 14.79 4.94 -8.81
C LYS A 47 13.39 4.71 -8.24
N ILE A 48 12.57 5.77 -8.14
CA ILE A 48 11.23 5.71 -7.55
C ILE A 48 10.30 4.73 -8.26
N PRO A 49 10.12 4.80 -9.60
CA PRO A 49 9.27 3.85 -10.32
C PRO A 49 9.81 2.42 -10.24
N LEU A 50 11.12 2.21 -10.22
CA LEU A 50 11.72 0.89 -10.03
C LEU A 50 11.42 0.30 -8.65
N LEU A 51 11.58 1.08 -7.57
CA LEU A 51 11.23 0.68 -6.21
C LEU A 51 9.74 0.34 -6.07
N MET A 52 8.87 1.18 -6.64
CA MET A 52 7.42 0.92 -6.63
C MET A 52 7.09 -0.37 -7.37
N LYS A 53 7.64 -0.57 -8.56
CA LYS A 53 7.42 -1.79 -9.36
C LYS A 53 7.91 -3.04 -8.62
N ALA A 54 9.09 -2.99 -8.00
CA ALA A 54 9.64 -4.09 -7.22
C ALA A 54 8.74 -4.42 -6.01
N SER A 55 8.34 -3.39 -5.24
CA SER A 55 7.48 -3.56 -4.07
C SER A 55 6.09 -4.13 -4.43
N LEU A 56 5.47 -3.64 -5.51
CA LEU A 56 4.20 -4.16 -6.00
C LEU A 56 4.31 -5.60 -6.52
N ASN A 57 5.39 -5.92 -7.25
CA ASN A 57 5.63 -7.29 -7.71
C ASN A 57 5.78 -8.26 -6.53
N GLN A 58 6.50 -7.86 -5.49
CA GLN A 58 6.68 -8.68 -4.29
C GLN A 58 5.34 -8.96 -3.58
N LYS A 59 4.43 -7.97 -3.56
CA LYS A 59 3.14 -8.06 -2.83
C LYS A 59 2.03 -8.72 -3.64
N LEU A 60 1.99 -8.48 -4.96
CA LEU A 60 0.89 -8.90 -5.84
C LEU A 60 1.20 -10.17 -6.64
N ASN A 61 2.48 -10.45 -6.94
CA ASN A 61 2.90 -11.58 -7.75
C ASN A 61 3.64 -12.62 -6.91
N SER A 62 3.12 -13.84 -6.88
CA SER A 62 3.83 -14.99 -6.32
C SER A 62 4.74 -15.63 -7.37
N LYS A 63 5.83 -16.30 -6.93
CA LYS A 63 6.70 -17.10 -7.80
C LYS A 63 5.94 -18.19 -8.58
N LYS A 64 4.79 -18.65 -8.08
CA LYS A 64 3.95 -19.69 -8.69
C LYS A 64 2.76 -19.11 -9.47
N SER A 65 2.69 -17.80 -9.70
CA SER A 65 1.56 -17.16 -10.40
C SER A 65 1.54 -17.55 -11.86
N LYS A 66 0.37 -18.01 -12.34
CA LYS A 66 0.14 -18.33 -13.76
C LYS A 66 0.01 -17.05 -14.59
N PRO A 67 0.45 -17.03 -15.86
CA PRO A 67 0.23 -15.89 -16.76
C PRO A 67 -1.25 -15.49 -16.80
N SER A 68 -1.53 -14.20 -16.85
CA SER A 68 -2.90 -13.68 -16.97
C SER A 68 -2.92 -12.37 -17.76
N ASN A 69 -4.12 -11.95 -18.14
CA ASN A 69 -4.36 -10.67 -18.83
C ASN A 69 -4.61 -9.51 -17.85
N LEU A 70 -4.31 -9.72 -16.57
CA LEU A 70 -4.43 -8.64 -15.57
C LEU A 70 -3.29 -7.65 -15.75
N LYS A 71 -3.62 -6.36 -15.84
CA LYS A 71 -2.67 -5.27 -16.01
C LYS A 71 -2.93 -4.18 -14.99
N LEU A 72 -1.90 -3.78 -14.28
CA LEU A 72 -1.92 -2.65 -13.35
C LEU A 72 -1.03 -1.54 -13.91
N VAL A 73 -1.62 -0.40 -14.20
CA VAL A 73 -0.91 0.82 -14.61
C VAL A 73 -0.88 1.77 -13.42
N VAL A 74 0.30 2.23 -13.05
CA VAL A 74 0.55 3.15 -11.95
C VAL A 74 1.29 4.36 -12.49
N SER A 75 0.80 5.56 -12.20
CA SER A 75 1.48 6.83 -12.49
C SER A 75 1.85 7.51 -11.18
N LEU A 76 3.12 7.92 -11.07
CA LEU A 76 3.67 8.55 -9.88
C LEU A 76 4.02 10.00 -10.18
N SER A 77 3.71 10.89 -9.23
CA SER A 77 4.23 12.24 -9.19
C SER A 77 4.78 12.56 -7.81
N ARG A 78 5.92 13.27 -7.77
CA ARG A 78 6.62 13.65 -6.55
C ARG A 78 6.65 15.16 -6.42
N SER A 79 6.49 15.66 -5.19
CA SER A 79 6.77 17.06 -4.84
C SER A 79 7.51 17.13 -3.51
N ILE A 80 8.37 18.14 -3.38
CA ILE A 80 9.11 18.43 -2.16
C ILE A 80 8.84 19.88 -1.78
N SER A 81 8.50 20.11 -0.51
CA SER A 81 8.27 21.45 0.06
C SER A 81 9.07 21.64 1.35
N GLY A 82 9.32 22.88 1.73
CA GLY A 82 9.91 23.20 3.04
C GLY A 82 8.93 22.91 4.17
N LEU A 83 9.44 22.43 5.30
CA LEU A 83 8.64 22.16 6.49
C LEU A 83 8.60 23.38 7.42
N ALA A 84 9.75 24.02 7.63
CA ALA A 84 9.92 25.18 8.50
C ALA A 84 11.07 26.05 8.01
N PHE A 85 11.07 27.30 8.42
CA PHE A 85 12.15 28.24 8.18
C PHE A 85 12.80 28.62 9.49
N ASN A 86 14.13 28.65 9.53
CA ASN A 86 14.89 29.25 10.62
C ASN A 86 14.82 30.78 10.52
N LYS A 87 15.35 31.47 11.55
CA LYS A 87 15.49 32.94 11.57
C LYS A 87 16.19 33.50 10.31
N ASP A 88 17.09 32.70 9.73
CA ASP A 88 17.85 33.03 8.51
C ASP A 88 17.12 32.58 7.21
N LEU A 89 15.81 32.29 7.27
CA LEU A 89 14.97 31.85 6.14
C LEU A 89 15.36 30.50 5.47
N TYR A 90 16.23 29.71 6.12
CA TYR A 90 16.56 28.38 5.64
C TYR A 90 15.60 27.32 6.20
N SER A 91 15.12 26.46 5.34
CA SER A 91 14.28 25.35 5.76
C SER A 91 15.10 24.24 6.39
N SER A 92 14.91 23.98 7.70
CA SER A 92 15.56 22.90 8.43
C SER A 92 14.96 21.51 8.17
N GLY A 93 13.82 21.45 7.50
CA GLY A 93 13.17 20.19 7.15
C GLY A 93 12.46 20.26 5.80
N LYS A 94 12.21 19.10 5.22
CA LYS A 94 11.51 18.92 3.96
C LYS A 94 10.34 17.98 4.14
N ILE A 95 9.27 18.23 3.40
CA ILE A 95 8.15 17.30 3.22
C ILE A 95 8.25 16.72 1.82
N LEU A 96 8.43 15.42 1.75
CA LEU A 96 8.31 14.63 0.52
C LEU A 96 6.87 14.16 0.40
N ASN A 97 6.23 14.47 -0.72
CA ASN A 97 4.89 14.02 -1.04
C ASN A 97 4.94 13.20 -2.33
N ILE A 98 4.33 12.01 -2.32
CA ILE A 98 4.17 11.18 -3.51
C ILE A 98 2.68 10.91 -3.72
N ASN A 99 2.20 11.30 -4.91
CA ASN A 99 0.88 10.96 -5.40
C ASN A 99 1.01 9.76 -6.35
N LEU A 100 0.09 8.81 -6.20
CA LEU A 100 -0.03 7.62 -7.00
C LEU A 100 -1.42 7.57 -7.60
N GLN A 101 -1.51 7.56 -8.92
CA GLN A 101 -2.73 7.25 -9.67
C GLN A 101 -2.61 5.83 -10.20
N TYR A 102 -3.69 5.05 -10.14
CA TYR A 102 -3.68 3.68 -10.61
C TYR A 102 -4.92 3.33 -11.41
N THR A 103 -4.73 2.44 -12.38
CA THR A 103 -5.81 1.80 -13.14
C THR A 103 -5.51 0.32 -13.27
N PHE A 104 -6.46 -0.50 -12.86
CA PHE A 104 -6.37 -1.95 -12.92
C PHE A 104 -7.33 -2.48 -13.97
N TYR A 105 -6.82 -3.31 -14.87
CA TYR A 105 -7.52 -3.84 -16.04
C TYR A 105 -7.61 -5.36 -16.00
N ASP A 106 -8.67 -5.89 -16.58
CA ASP A 106 -8.76 -7.29 -17.02
C ASP A 106 -9.02 -7.37 -18.53
N LYS A 107 -9.38 -8.59 -19.02
CA LYS A 107 -9.73 -8.81 -20.44
C LYS A 107 -10.94 -7.98 -20.91
N LYS A 108 -11.85 -7.62 -20.00
CA LYS A 108 -13.09 -6.90 -20.28
C LYS A 108 -12.96 -5.38 -20.19
N GLY A 109 -11.83 -4.88 -19.69
CA GLY A 109 -11.57 -3.44 -19.55
C GLY A 109 -11.13 -3.02 -18.16
N VAL A 110 -11.48 -1.80 -17.76
CA VAL A 110 -11.11 -1.22 -16.46
C VAL A 110 -11.91 -1.89 -15.34
N ILE A 111 -11.20 -2.42 -14.36
CA ILE A 111 -11.80 -2.99 -13.14
C ILE A 111 -11.92 -1.93 -12.06
N LEU A 112 -10.84 -1.16 -11.89
CA LEU A 112 -10.68 -0.23 -10.78
C LEU A 112 -9.75 0.91 -11.18
N THR A 113 -10.10 2.13 -10.80
CA THR A 113 -9.22 3.29 -10.89
C THR A 113 -9.31 4.10 -9.61
N GLY A 114 -8.25 4.84 -9.31
CA GLY A 114 -8.22 5.70 -8.13
C GLY A 114 -6.87 6.35 -7.92
N SER A 115 -6.76 7.05 -6.80
CA SER A 115 -5.52 7.72 -6.39
C SER A 115 -5.22 7.48 -4.92
N LEU A 116 -3.94 7.46 -4.61
CA LEU A 116 -3.40 7.39 -3.24
C LEU A 116 -2.33 8.46 -3.09
N GLN A 117 -2.22 9.00 -1.89
CA GLN A 117 -1.20 9.99 -1.55
C GLN A 117 -0.61 9.64 -0.20
N ASN A 118 0.71 9.85 -0.07
CA ASN A 118 1.36 9.80 1.23
C ASN A 118 2.48 10.84 1.30
N LYS A 119 2.74 11.31 2.52
CA LYS A 119 3.74 12.32 2.84
C LYS A 119 4.67 11.80 3.93
N SER A 120 5.94 12.18 3.85
CA SER A 120 6.92 11.94 4.90
C SER A 120 7.81 13.16 5.03
N SER A 121 8.12 13.57 6.24
CA SER A 121 9.10 14.61 6.51
C SER A 121 10.48 14.00 6.73
N TYR A 122 11.51 14.77 6.39
CA TYR A 122 12.89 14.49 6.73
C TYR A 122 13.63 15.78 7.03
N PHE A 123 14.59 15.70 7.94
CA PHE A 123 15.41 16.85 8.31
C PHE A 123 16.63 16.96 7.42
N MET A 124 17.05 18.20 7.17
CA MET A 124 18.29 18.53 6.49
C MET A 124 19.26 19.13 7.52
N GLY A 125 20.40 18.49 7.68
CA GLY A 125 21.52 18.98 8.47
C GLY A 125 22.69 19.44 7.58
N GLU A 126 23.83 19.71 8.20
CA GLU A 126 25.03 20.18 7.51
C GLU A 126 25.67 19.12 6.60
N SER A 127 25.46 17.83 6.88
CA SER A 127 26.05 16.73 6.09
C SER A 127 25.21 16.40 4.85
N PRO A 128 25.72 16.62 3.62
CA PRO A 128 25.02 16.25 2.39
C PRO A 128 24.69 14.76 2.30
N TYR A 129 25.58 13.90 2.80
CA TYR A 129 25.35 12.45 2.83
C TYR A 129 24.19 12.07 3.76
N ALA A 130 24.14 12.63 4.97
CA ALA A 130 23.06 12.39 5.90
C ALA A 130 21.70 12.86 5.32
N ASN A 131 21.70 13.97 4.60
CA ASN A 131 20.52 14.50 3.91
C ASN A 131 20.01 13.54 2.83
N LEU A 132 20.92 12.98 2.03
CA LEU A 132 20.60 11.98 1.01
C LEU A 132 19.99 10.72 1.63
N VAL A 133 20.62 10.19 2.68
CA VAL A 133 20.14 8.98 3.38
C VAL A 133 18.76 9.22 3.99
N SER A 134 18.54 10.39 4.60
CA SER A 134 17.23 10.76 5.17
C SER A 134 16.15 10.84 4.11
N GLN A 135 16.44 11.45 2.96
CA GLN A 135 15.52 11.53 1.82
C GLN A 135 15.21 10.14 1.23
N GLU A 136 16.21 9.29 1.07
CA GLU A 136 16.02 7.92 0.59
C GLU A 136 15.17 7.09 1.55
N SER A 137 15.39 7.23 2.85
CA SER A 137 14.60 6.55 3.88
C SER A 137 13.13 7.00 3.84
N ALA A 138 12.87 8.31 3.78
CA ALA A 138 11.52 8.85 3.61
C ALA A 138 10.85 8.33 2.34
N THR A 139 11.58 8.28 1.23
CA THR A 139 11.09 7.75 -0.05
C THR A 139 10.71 6.27 0.07
N LYS A 140 11.58 5.44 0.65
CA LYS A 140 11.31 4.00 0.85
C LYS A 140 10.08 3.77 1.72
N ASN A 141 9.91 4.55 2.79
CA ASN A 141 8.76 4.45 3.68
C ASN A 141 7.45 4.78 2.95
N ILE A 142 7.41 5.86 2.16
CA ILE A 142 6.23 6.23 1.36
C ILE A 142 5.91 5.13 0.34
N ILE A 143 6.91 4.64 -0.40
CA ILE A 143 6.72 3.60 -1.41
C ILE A 143 6.19 2.30 -0.78
N SER A 144 6.74 1.91 0.37
CA SER A 144 6.28 0.73 1.12
C SER A 144 4.81 0.87 1.53
N PHE A 145 4.43 2.03 2.08
CA PHE A 145 3.06 2.32 2.48
C PHE A 145 2.09 2.33 1.27
N LEU A 146 2.41 3.08 0.22
CA LEU A 146 1.56 3.18 -0.97
C LEU A 146 1.39 1.83 -1.67
N SER A 147 2.46 1.05 -1.78
CA SER A 147 2.39 -0.28 -2.37
C SER A 147 1.56 -1.26 -1.53
N GLN A 148 1.62 -1.16 -0.19
CA GLN A 148 0.78 -1.96 0.70
C GLN A 148 -0.69 -1.58 0.58
N SER A 149 -0.98 -0.28 0.62
CA SER A 149 -2.35 0.25 0.50
C SER A 149 -2.97 -0.15 -0.85
N LEU A 150 -2.24 0.04 -1.95
CA LEU A 150 -2.70 -0.35 -3.28
C LEU A 150 -2.93 -1.87 -3.39
N SER A 151 -2.02 -2.68 -2.84
CA SER A 151 -2.18 -4.13 -2.80
C SER A 151 -3.47 -4.53 -2.05
N ASN A 152 -3.73 -3.92 -0.90
CA ASN A 152 -4.94 -4.18 -0.12
C ASN A 152 -6.23 -3.80 -0.89
N ILE A 153 -6.22 -2.65 -1.58
CA ILE A 153 -7.35 -2.20 -2.41
C ILE A 153 -7.61 -3.20 -3.56
N ILE A 154 -6.57 -3.64 -4.26
CA ILE A 154 -6.71 -4.61 -5.36
C ILE A 154 -7.24 -5.95 -4.82
N VAL A 155 -6.77 -6.41 -3.68
CA VAL A 155 -7.27 -7.62 -3.02
C VAL A 155 -8.75 -7.46 -2.64
N ALA A 156 -9.12 -6.34 -2.01
CA ALA A 156 -10.49 -6.07 -1.59
C ALA A 156 -11.46 -5.95 -2.78
N SER A 157 -11.06 -5.35 -3.90
CA SER A 157 -11.90 -5.15 -5.08
C SER A 157 -12.38 -6.45 -5.70
N LYS A 158 -11.66 -7.55 -5.50
CA LYS A 158 -12.05 -8.87 -6.00
C LYS A 158 -13.16 -9.52 -5.17
N PHE A 159 -13.25 -9.16 -3.88
CA PHE A 159 -14.28 -9.70 -2.99
C PHE A 159 -15.63 -8.98 -3.12
N ASN A 160 -15.63 -7.76 -3.68
CA ASN A 160 -16.85 -6.95 -3.85
C ASN A 160 -17.55 -7.12 -5.22
N ARG A 161 -17.08 -8.02 -6.09
CA ARG A 161 -17.87 -8.33 -7.29
C ARG A 161 -19.02 -9.26 -6.90
N PRO A 162 -20.28 -8.86 -7.15
CA PRO A 162 -21.37 -9.82 -7.10
C PRO A 162 -21.04 -10.94 -8.08
N ILE A 163 -21.12 -12.17 -7.62
CA ILE A 163 -21.09 -13.35 -8.47
C ILE A 163 -22.37 -13.23 -9.30
N VAL A 164 -22.25 -12.66 -10.50
CA VAL A 164 -23.31 -12.72 -11.49
C VAL A 164 -23.30 -14.15 -12.00
N PRO A 165 -24.40 -14.89 -11.84
CA PRO A 165 -24.51 -16.26 -12.26
C PRO A 165 -24.32 -16.43 -13.76
#